data_af48a0eca909f4151517783232a854ec
#
_entry.id   af48a0eca909f4151517783232a854ec
#
_cell.length_a   1.000
_cell.length_b   1.000
_cell.length_c   1.000
_cell.angle_alpha   90.00
_cell.angle_beta   90.00
_cell.angle_gamma   90.00
#
_symmetry.space_group_name_H-M   'P 1'
#
loop_
_entity.id
_entity.type
_entity.pdbx_description
1 polymer ?
#
loop_
_entity_poly.entity_id
_entity_poly.type
_entity_poly.pdbx_seq_one_letter_code
_entity_poly.pdbx_strand_id
1 'polypeptide(L)'
;MNNENVKKQEICVKYNIGDNEIKLTPSIVQQYIVGDSATLTPVEFKFFTELCKVRKLNPFLNEAYLIKYGNQPAQLVVGKDAIIKRAVLNPAYDGIESGIIAYNEATGEEIERQGTYIPNGYKLTGGWARVWVKDRKYPSYVSVNLSEVAQTKKDGNLNSNWSSKPATMVEKVAKVRALREAFVEDLGGMYDADEIDKKEDLKKTHGSDKIIVEQNEEKQKEEIGEVNINEI
;
A
#
# COMPACT_ATOMS: atom_id res chain seq x y z
N MET A 1 -37.38 36.30 -3.88
CA MET A 1 -37.02 34.93 -3.48
C MET A 1 -35.54 34.79 -3.67
N ASN A 2 -34.77 35.01 -2.60
CA ASN A 2 -33.32 34.89 -2.64
C ASN A 2 -32.96 33.42 -2.45
N ASN A 3 -32.54 32.76 -3.53
CA ASN A 3 -31.86 31.49 -3.44
C ASN A 3 -30.40 31.75 -3.03
N GLU A 4 -30.14 31.81 -1.74
CA GLU A 4 -28.78 31.70 -1.23
C GLU A 4 -28.30 30.26 -1.45
N ASN A 5 -27.48 30.08 -2.49
CA ASN A 5 -26.69 28.91 -2.70
C ASN A 5 -25.65 28.81 -1.54
N VAL A 6 -26.07 28.20 -0.43
CA VAL A 6 -25.13 27.77 0.62
C VAL A 6 -24.23 26.74 0.00
N LYS A 7 -23.08 27.15 -0.52
CA LYS A 7 -22.00 26.26 -0.88
C LYS A 7 -21.64 25.47 0.38
N LYS A 8 -22.09 24.22 0.48
CA LYS A 8 -21.61 23.29 1.51
C LYS A 8 -20.09 23.32 1.45
N GLN A 9 -19.48 23.83 2.51
CA GLN A 9 -18.02 23.90 2.61
C GLN A 9 -17.50 22.47 2.61
N GLU A 10 -16.73 22.09 1.59
CA GLU A 10 -16.19 20.75 1.44
C GLU A 10 -15.17 20.49 2.55
N ILE A 11 -15.22 19.29 3.15
CA ILE A 11 -14.27 18.87 4.19
C ILE A 11 -12.87 18.90 3.57
N CYS A 12 -11.94 19.57 4.24
CA CYS A 12 -10.53 19.63 3.81
C CYS A 12 -9.63 19.10 4.92
N VAL A 13 -8.97 17.97 4.67
CA VAL A 13 -7.94 17.43 5.57
C VAL A 13 -6.59 18.01 5.20
N LYS A 14 -5.87 18.54 6.21
CA LYS A 14 -4.53 19.14 6.03
C LYS A 14 -3.51 18.43 6.90
N TYR A 15 -2.32 18.22 6.35
CA TYR A 15 -1.17 17.70 7.10
C TYR A 15 0.14 18.12 6.42
N ASN A 16 1.25 18.08 7.16
CA ASN A 16 2.56 18.49 6.66
C ASN A 16 3.47 17.29 6.43
N ILE A 17 4.24 17.35 5.34
CA ILE A 17 5.35 16.46 5.05
C ILE A 17 6.60 17.34 4.87
N GLY A 18 7.46 17.39 5.89
CA GLY A 18 8.49 18.43 5.96
C GLY A 18 7.85 19.81 5.93
N ASP A 19 8.33 20.68 5.06
CA ASP A 19 7.83 22.06 4.89
C ASP A 19 6.60 22.15 3.96
N ASN A 20 6.15 21.06 3.37
CA ASN A 20 5.05 21.05 2.42
C ASN A 20 3.71 20.74 3.10
N GLU A 21 2.74 21.65 3.00
CA GLU A 21 1.36 21.42 3.42
C GLU A 21 0.61 20.64 2.34
N ILE A 22 0.08 19.47 2.69
CA ILE A 22 -0.79 18.65 1.84
C ILE A 22 -2.24 18.95 2.20
N LYS A 23 -3.07 19.21 1.18
CA LYS A 23 -4.51 19.49 1.33
C LYS A 23 -5.29 18.49 0.50
N LEU A 24 -6.14 17.71 1.15
CA LEU A 24 -6.98 16.70 0.50
C LEU A 24 -8.45 17.01 0.77
N THR A 25 -9.24 17.06 -0.30
CA THR A 25 -10.70 17.14 -0.24
C THR A 25 -11.30 15.88 -0.88
N PRO A 26 -12.56 15.51 -0.56
CA PRO A 26 -13.24 14.40 -1.22
C PRO A 26 -13.20 14.49 -2.74
N SER A 27 -13.41 15.69 -3.31
CA SER A 27 -13.36 15.91 -4.75
C SER A 27 -11.98 15.61 -5.35
N ILE A 28 -10.90 16.07 -4.70
CA ILE A 28 -9.54 15.78 -5.13
C ILE A 28 -9.26 14.28 -5.08
N VAL A 29 -9.59 13.62 -3.97
CA VAL A 29 -9.34 12.18 -3.80
C VAL A 29 -10.17 11.38 -4.80
N GLN A 30 -11.44 11.73 -5.01
CA GLN A 30 -12.28 11.09 -6.02
C GLN A 30 -11.70 11.24 -7.42
N GLN A 31 -11.36 12.44 -7.84
CA GLN A 31 -11.00 12.75 -9.22
C GLN A 31 -9.60 12.23 -9.60
N TYR A 32 -8.61 12.39 -8.71
CA TYR A 32 -7.20 12.15 -9.04
C TYR A 32 -6.61 10.88 -8.43
N ILE A 33 -7.23 10.33 -7.37
CA ILE A 33 -6.66 9.21 -6.63
C ILE A 33 -7.49 7.93 -6.81
N VAL A 34 -8.82 8.05 -6.90
CA VAL A 34 -9.73 6.92 -7.17
C VAL A 34 -10.08 6.84 -8.67
N GLY A 35 -10.27 7.99 -9.31
CA GLY A 35 -10.73 8.11 -10.70
C GLY A 35 -12.21 7.75 -10.85
N ASP A 36 -12.62 7.57 -12.11
CA ASP A 36 -14.03 7.30 -12.47
C ASP A 36 -14.49 5.85 -12.25
N SER A 37 -13.57 4.98 -11.85
CA SER A 37 -13.83 3.53 -11.72
C SER A 37 -14.71 3.14 -10.53
N ALA A 38 -14.84 4.02 -9.54
CA ALA A 38 -15.61 3.75 -8.32
C ALA A 38 -15.96 5.05 -7.58
N THR A 39 -16.99 5.02 -6.74
CA THR A 39 -17.40 6.15 -5.91
C THR A 39 -16.75 6.05 -4.53
N LEU A 40 -16.11 7.13 -4.10
CA LEU A 40 -15.50 7.29 -2.78
C LEU A 40 -16.58 7.56 -1.72
N THR A 41 -16.62 6.77 -0.67
CA THR A 41 -17.47 7.04 0.49
C THR A 41 -16.78 8.01 1.47
N PRO A 42 -17.55 8.73 2.33
CA PRO A 42 -16.97 9.58 3.37
C PRO A 42 -16.05 8.83 4.34
N VAL A 43 -16.36 7.57 4.65
CA VAL A 43 -15.57 6.71 5.53
C VAL A 43 -14.23 6.37 4.88
N GLU A 44 -14.24 5.97 3.60
CA GLU A 44 -13.02 5.67 2.84
C GLU A 44 -12.13 6.92 2.70
N PHE A 45 -12.73 8.10 2.48
CA PHE A 45 -11.99 9.36 2.44
C PHE A 45 -11.29 9.62 3.78
N LYS A 46 -12.01 9.52 4.90
CA LYS A 46 -11.45 9.72 6.24
C LYS A 46 -10.31 8.74 6.51
N PHE A 47 -10.54 7.45 6.25
CA PHE A 47 -9.53 6.42 6.44
C PHE A 47 -8.27 6.67 5.61
N PHE A 48 -8.43 6.95 4.31
CA PHE A 48 -7.33 7.26 3.42
C PHE A 48 -6.51 8.46 3.90
N THR A 49 -7.18 9.56 4.25
CA THR A 49 -6.50 10.79 4.66
C THR A 49 -5.79 10.66 5.99
N GLU A 50 -6.37 9.94 6.96
CA GLU A 50 -5.70 9.65 8.23
C GLU A 50 -4.47 8.75 8.05
N LEU A 51 -4.55 7.72 7.20
CA LEU A 51 -3.38 6.89 6.89
C LEU A 51 -2.27 7.69 6.20
N CYS A 52 -2.61 8.51 5.21
CA CYS A 52 -1.64 9.39 4.56
C CYS A 52 -0.97 10.34 5.55
N LYS A 53 -1.74 10.93 6.47
CA LYS A 53 -1.25 11.84 7.50
C LYS A 53 -0.30 11.12 8.48
N VAL A 54 -0.73 9.99 9.06
CA VAL A 54 0.07 9.22 10.02
C VAL A 54 1.34 8.67 9.38
N ARG A 55 1.23 8.17 8.15
CA ARG A 55 2.35 7.60 7.39
C ARG A 55 3.17 8.65 6.64
N LYS A 56 2.81 9.94 6.71
CA LYS A 56 3.46 11.05 5.97
C LYS A 56 3.63 10.73 4.48
N LEU A 57 2.56 10.25 3.85
CA LEU A 57 2.53 9.92 2.42
C LEU A 57 1.97 11.09 1.62
N ASN A 58 2.55 11.35 0.45
CA ASN A 58 2.08 12.38 -0.47
C ASN A 58 1.34 11.74 -1.67
N PRO A 59 0.01 11.73 -1.69
CA PRO A 59 -0.75 11.17 -2.80
C PRO A 59 -0.49 11.88 -4.14
N PHE A 60 -0.14 13.16 -4.13
CA PHE A 60 0.18 13.92 -5.35
C PHE A 60 1.50 13.46 -6.02
N LEU A 61 2.36 12.78 -5.28
CA LEU A 61 3.58 12.14 -5.79
C LEU A 61 3.39 10.64 -6.06
N ASN A 62 2.14 10.16 -6.11
CA ASN A 62 1.80 8.75 -6.25
C ASN A 62 2.39 7.85 -5.14
N GLU A 63 2.66 8.43 -3.95
CA GLU A 63 3.14 7.66 -2.80
C GLU A 63 2.01 6.82 -2.18
N ALA A 64 0.76 7.24 -2.34
CA ALA A 64 -0.42 6.50 -1.90
C ALA A 64 -1.59 6.72 -2.86
N TYR A 65 -2.38 5.68 -3.11
CA TYR A 65 -3.60 5.73 -3.90
C TYR A 65 -4.60 4.67 -3.44
N LEU A 66 -5.84 4.79 -3.88
CA LEU A 66 -6.91 3.87 -3.55
C LEU A 66 -7.22 2.98 -4.76
N ILE A 67 -7.34 1.68 -4.51
CA ILE A 67 -7.90 0.75 -5.49
C ILE A 67 -9.25 0.28 -4.97
N LYS A 68 -10.29 0.43 -5.79
CA LYS A 68 -11.65 -0.01 -5.47
C LYS A 68 -12.23 -0.82 -6.61
N TYR A 69 -12.77 -1.99 -6.30
CA TYR A 69 -13.39 -2.88 -7.28
C TYR A 69 -14.90 -2.97 -7.01
N GLY A 70 -15.68 -2.33 -7.87
CA GLY A 70 -17.15 -2.32 -7.75
C GLY A 70 -17.62 -1.76 -6.41
N ASN A 71 -18.45 -2.52 -5.68
CA ASN A 71 -18.99 -2.13 -4.37
C ASN A 71 -18.13 -2.59 -3.18
N GLN A 72 -16.93 -3.13 -3.42
CA GLN A 72 -16.03 -3.52 -2.33
C GLN A 72 -15.39 -2.28 -1.70
N PRO A 73 -14.99 -2.36 -0.42
CA PRO A 73 -14.25 -1.28 0.22
C PRO A 73 -12.97 -0.94 -0.54
N ALA A 74 -12.63 0.33 -0.56
CA ALA A 74 -11.38 0.78 -1.16
C ALA A 74 -10.17 0.29 -0.35
N GLN A 75 -9.14 -0.16 -1.04
CA GLN A 75 -7.86 -0.54 -0.44
C GLN A 75 -6.84 0.56 -0.63
N LEU A 76 -6.13 0.91 0.45
CA LEU A 76 -4.96 1.77 0.37
C LEU A 76 -3.79 0.97 -0.21
N VAL A 77 -3.19 1.53 -1.23
CA VAL A 77 -1.97 1.02 -1.85
C VAL A 77 -0.87 2.04 -1.69
N VAL A 78 0.33 1.58 -1.36
CA VAL A 78 1.52 2.42 -1.23
C VAL A 78 2.45 2.13 -2.40
N GLY A 79 2.87 3.17 -3.11
CA GLY A 79 3.79 3.01 -4.22
C GLY A 79 5.14 2.46 -3.77
N LYS A 80 5.73 1.56 -4.57
CA LYS A 80 7.06 0.97 -4.32
C LYS A 80 8.11 2.04 -3.94
N ASP A 81 8.11 3.17 -4.65
CA ASP A 81 9.10 4.22 -4.45
C ASP A 81 8.93 4.92 -3.09
N ALA A 82 7.71 5.01 -2.57
CA ALA A 82 7.46 5.52 -1.22
C ALA A 82 7.99 4.55 -0.14
N ILE A 83 7.83 3.24 -0.35
CA ILE A 83 8.38 2.21 0.53
C ILE A 83 9.92 2.30 0.56
N ILE A 84 10.56 2.36 -0.61
CA ILE A 84 12.01 2.48 -0.73
C ILE A 84 12.51 3.79 -0.10
N LYS A 85 11.89 4.91 -0.44
CA LYS A 85 12.22 6.23 0.12
C LYS A 85 12.19 6.21 1.64
N ARG A 86 11.16 5.62 2.23
CA ARG A 86 11.01 5.56 3.68
C ARG A 86 12.07 4.67 4.33
N ALA A 87 12.40 3.53 3.72
CA ALA A 87 13.49 2.68 4.19
C ALA A 87 14.84 3.39 4.14
N VAL A 88 15.16 4.05 3.04
CA VAL A 88 16.43 4.80 2.86
C VAL A 88 16.57 5.96 3.85
N LEU A 89 15.45 6.58 4.26
CA LEU A 89 15.44 7.64 5.28
C LEU A 89 15.61 7.10 6.72
N ASN A 90 15.47 5.79 6.94
CA ASN A 90 15.73 5.21 8.26
C ASN A 90 17.23 5.24 8.55
N PRO A 91 17.69 5.80 9.71
CA PRO A 91 19.11 5.89 10.06
C PRO A 91 19.83 4.53 10.11
N ALA A 92 19.10 3.45 10.35
CA ALA A 92 19.65 2.11 10.42
C ALA A 92 19.76 1.42 9.04
N TYR A 93 19.27 2.06 7.96
CA TYR A 93 19.42 1.50 6.61
C TYR A 93 20.89 1.46 6.19
N ASP A 94 21.36 0.30 5.69
CA ASP A 94 22.75 0.06 5.30
C ASP A 94 22.88 -0.50 3.86
N GLY A 95 21.77 -0.59 3.13
CA GLY A 95 21.77 -0.98 1.73
C GLY A 95 20.79 -2.08 1.37
N ILE A 96 20.62 -2.28 0.08
CA ILE A 96 19.77 -3.32 -0.50
C ILE A 96 20.38 -3.89 -1.76
N GLU A 97 20.31 -5.21 -1.91
CA GLU A 97 20.50 -5.93 -3.16
C GLU A 97 19.22 -6.66 -3.51
N SER A 98 18.95 -6.79 -4.81
CA SER A 98 17.78 -7.52 -5.30
C SER A 98 18.00 -8.02 -6.72
N GLY A 99 17.27 -9.05 -7.08
CA GLY A 99 17.39 -9.64 -8.39
C GLY A 99 16.43 -10.78 -8.63
N ILE A 100 16.77 -11.59 -9.62
CA ILE A 100 15.97 -12.73 -10.05
C ILE A 100 16.60 -14.05 -9.62
N ILE A 101 15.74 -15.07 -9.52
CA ILE A 101 16.13 -16.48 -9.45
C ILE A 101 15.76 -17.09 -10.80
N ALA A 102 16.70 -17.78 -11.41
CA ALA A 102 16.50 -18.41 -12.70
C ALA A 102 17.08 -19.83 -12.73
N TYR A 103 16.44 -20.72 -13.46
CA TYR A 103 16.77 -22.14 -13.54
C TYR A 103 17.04 -22.57 -14.99
N ASN A 104 18.10 -23.34 -15.18
CA ASN A 104 18.46 -23.95 -16.46
C ASN A 104 18.04 -25.42 -16.47
N GLU A 105 17.03 -25.75 -17.28
CA GLU A 105 16.50 -27.12 -17.37
C GLU A 105 17.51 -28.14 -17.97
N ALA A 106 18.43 -27.67 -18.81
CA ALA A 106 19.41 -28.54 -19.45
C ALA A 106 20.54 -28.96 -18.52
N THR A 107 20.92 -28.10 -17.58
CA THR A 107 22.04 -28.33 -16.64
C THR A 107 21.58 -28.64 -15.21
N GLY A 108 20.32 -28.35 -14.89
CA GLY A 108 19.80 -28.43 -13.53
C GLY A 108 20.30 -27.31 -12.60
N GLU A 109 20.93 -26.27 -13.14
CA GLU A 109 21.54 -25.19 -12.39
C GLU A 109 20.50 -24.11 -12.04
N GLU A 110 20.46 -23.70 -10.76
CA GLU A 110 19.72 -22.53 -10.30
C GLU A 110 20.70 -21.41 -9.95
N ILE A 111 20.39 -20.20 -10.37
CA ILE A 111 21.22 -19.02 -10.11
C ILE A 111 20.39 -17.89 -9.47
N GLU A 112 20.99 -17.20 -8.49
CA GLU A 112 20.59 -15.87 -8.06
C GLU A 112 21.39 -14.85 -8.87
N ARG A 113 20.69 -13.93 -9.54
CA ARG A 113 21.33 -12.88 -10.33
C ARG A 113 20.81 -11.51 -9.93
N GLN A 114 21.72 -10.59 -9.65
CA GLN A 114 21.36 -9.20 -9.35
C GLN A 114 20.75 -8.52 -10.60
N GLY A 115 19.68 -7.75 -10.38
CA GLY A 115 18.91 -7.12 -11.46
C GLY A 115 17.93 -8.09 -12.12
N THR A 116 17.47 -7.74 -13.33
CA THR A 116 16.33 -8.42 -13.99
C THR A 116 16.69 -9.11 -15.31
N TYR A 117 17.99 -9.16 -15.65
CA TYR A 117 18.45 -9.83 -16.87
C TYR A 117 18.43 -11.36 -16.71
N ILE A 118 17.76 -12.05 -17.62
CA ILE A 118 17.69 -13.51 -17.67
C ILE A 118 18.73 -14.00 -18.71
N PRO A 119 19.74 -14.80 -18.32
CA PRO A 119 20.70 -15.35 -19.27
C PRO A 119 20.05 -16.33 -20.27
N ASN A 120 20.68 -16.49 -21.44
CA ASN A 120 20.23 -17.47 -22.43
C ASN A 120 20.27 -18.89 -21.82
N GLY A 121 19.24 -19.68 -22.10
CA GLY A 121 19.08 -21.04 -21.57
C GLY A 121 18.47 -21.13 -20.17
N TYR A 122 18.24 -19.99 -19.48
CA TYR A 122 17.59 -19.96 -18.19
C TYR A 122 16.14 -19.52 -18.28
N LYS A 123 15.30 -20.05 -17.40
CA LYS A 123 13.91 -19.65 -17.19
C LYS A 123 13.76 -18.94 -15.85
N LEU A 124 13.02 -17.87 -15.83
CA LEU A 124 12.68 -17.14 -14.60
C LEU A 124 11.84 -18.01 -13.68
N THR A 125 12.25 -18.21 -12.44
CA THR A 125 11.53 -18.98 -11.42
C THR A 125 11.13 -18.14 -10.22
N GLY A 126 11.87 -17.06 -9.91
CA GLY A 126 11.59 -16.23 -8.74
C GLY A 126 12.34 -14.91 -8.72
N GLY A 127 12.24 -14.25 -7.59
CA GLY A 127 13.01 -13.05 -7.26
C GLY A 127 13.53 -13.11 -5.84
N TRP A 128 14.56 -12.34 -5.56
CA TRP A 128 15.15 -12.25 -4.23
C TRP A 128 15.55 -10.83 -3.88
N ALA A 129 15.67 -10.55 -2.58
CA ALA A 129 16.25 -9.31 -2.08
C ALA A 129 16.93 -9.53 -0.73
N ARG A 130 18.00 -8.77 -0.47
CA ARG A 130 18.73 -8.68 0.80
C ARG A 130 18.78 -7.23 1.24
N VAL A 131 18.40 -6.98 2.48
CA VAL A 131 18.40 -5.64 3.09
C VAL A 131 19.32 -5.66 4.30
N TRP A 132 20.35 -4.84 4.27
CA TRP A 132 21.26 -4.66 5.39
C TRP A 132 20.73 -3.58 6.32
N VAL A 133 20.82 -3.88 7.62
CA VAL A 133 20.45 -2.96 8.70
C VAL A 133 21.69 -2.84 9.59
N LYS A 134 22.09 -1.61 9.90
CA LYS A 134 23.21 -1.34 10.81
C LYS A 134 23.03 -2.10 12.12
N ASP A 135 24.14 -2.56 12.68
CA ASP A 135 24.22 -3.32 13.93
C ASP A 135 23.53 -4.71 13.90
N ARG A 136 23.04 -5.16 12.74
CA ARG A 136 22.60 -6.55 12.53
C ARG A 136 23.66 -7.36 11.79
N LYS A 137 23.97 -8.54 12.33
CA LYS A 137 24.98 -9.45 11.75
C LYS A 137 24.58 -9.99 10.37
N TYR A 138 23.30 -10.23 10.16
CA TYR A 138 22.77 -10.81 8.94
C TYR A 138 21.74 -9.90 8.29
N PRO A 139 21.70 -9.83 6.95
CA PRO A 139 20.65 -9.08 6.25
C PRO A 139 19.29 -9.78 6.40
N SER A 140 18.23 -9.01 6.28
CA SER A 140 16.89 -9.57 6.00
C SER A 140 16.88 -10.07 4.57
N TYR A 141 16.69 -11.37 4.37
CA TYR A 141 16.65 -12.02 3.07
C TYR A 141 15.26 -12.55 2.76
N VAL A 142 14.76 -12.22 1.60
CA VAL A 142 13.48 -12.69 1.08
C VAL A 142 13.67 -13.24 -0.32
N SER A 143 13.14 -14.42 -0.57
CA SER A 143 12.92 -14.95 -1.91
C SER A 143 11.45 -15.18 -2.15
N VAL A 144 10.99 -15.00 -3.38
CA VAL A 144 9.60 -15.20 -3.80
C VAL A 144 9.54 -16.06 -5.04
N ASN A 145 8.59 -16.99 -5.08
CA ASN A 145 8.34 -17.80 -6.25
C ASN A 145 7.46 -17.02 -7.24
N LEU A 146 7.83 -17.01 -8.52
CA LEU A 146 7.08 -16.35 -9.58
C LEU A 146 5.63 -16.84 -9.65
N SER A 147 5.40 -18.16 -9.51
CA SER A 147 4.06 -18.75 -9.60
C SER A 147 3.12 -18.35 -8.46
N GLU A 148 3.67 -17.98 -7.29
CA GLU A 148 2.88 -17.57 -6.13
C GLU A 148 2.47 -16.10 -6.19
N VAL A 149 3.35 -15.25 -6.75
CA VAL A 149 3.15 -13.80 -6.73
C VAL A 149 2.60 -13.22 -8.03
N ALA A 150 2.66 -13.99 -9.12
CA ALA A 150 2.19 -13.53 -10.43
C ALA A 150 0.67 -13.33 -10.43
N GLN A 151 0.23 -12.10 -10.70
CA GLN A 151 -1.18 -11.75 -10.69
C GLN A 151 -1.88 -12.07 -12.00
N THR A 152 -3.07 -12.68 -11.89
CA THR A 152 -3.92 -13.03 -13.01
C THR A 152 -5.14 -12.14 -13.13
N LYS A 153 -5.68 -12.05 -14.34
CA LYS A 153 -6.99 -11.48 -14.64
C LYS A 153 -8.10 -12.47 -14.25
N LYS A 154 -9.37 -12.04 -14.42
CA LYS A 154 -10.54 -12.90 -14.19
C LYS A 154 -10.60 -14.12 -15.13
N ASP A 155 -10.00 -14.05 -16.30
CA ASP A 155 -9.90 -15.12 -17.30
C ASP A 155 -8.77 -16.13 -17.03
N GLY A 156 -8.01 -15.96 -15.93
CA GLY A 156 -6.90 -16.81 -15.56
C GLY A 156 -5.56 -16.45 -16.23
N ASN A 157 -5.55 -15.55 -17.21
CA ASN A 157 -4.33 -15.09 -17.86
C ASN A 157 -3.59 -14.06 -16.96
N LEU A 158 -2.26 -13.98 -17.09
CA LEU A 158 -1.47 -12.96 -16.41
C LEU A 158 -1.97 -11.55 -16.76
N ASN A 159 -1.94 -10.64 -15.81
CA ASN A 159 -2.20 -9.24 -16.09
C ASN A 159 -1.08 -8.65 -17.00
N SER A 160 -1.30 -7.45 -17.55
CA SER A 160 -0.38 -6.84 -18.52
C SER A 160 1.03 -6.66 -18.01
N ASN A 161 1.21 -6.31 -16.72
CA ASN A 161 2.53 -6.13 -16.13
C ASN A 161 3.27 -7.46 -15.97
N TRP A 162 2.60 -8.47 -15.42
CA TRP A 162 3.18 -9.79 -15.21
C TRP A 162 3.44 -10.56 -16.50
N SER A 163 2.67 -10.31 -17.58
CA SER A 163 2.93 -10.91 -18.89
C SER A 163 4.06 -10.21 -19.64
N SER A 164 4.21 -8.89 -19.54
CA SER A 164 5.19 -8.12 -20.31
C SER A 164 6.56 -7.99 -19.65
N LYS A 165 6.64 -8.00 -18.33
CA LYS A 165 7.88 -7.76 -17.55
C LYS A 165 7.93 -8.56 -16.24
N PRO A 166 7.81 -9.91 -16.34
CA PRO A 166 7.74 -10.76 -15.13
C PRO A 166 8.97 -10.65 -14.24
N ALA A 167 10.17 -10.52 -14.81
CA ALA A 167 11.43 -10.37 -14.06
C ALA A 167 11.44 -9.09 -13.20
N THR A 168 10.99 -7.97 -13.76
CA THR A 168 10.86 -6.70 -13.03
C THR A 168 9.81 -6.81 -11.91
N MET A 169 8.72 -7.51 -12.18
CA MET A 169 7.62 -7.65 -11.21
C MET A 169 8.01 -8.52 -10.03
N VAL A 170 8.64 -9.68 -10.26
CA VAL A 170 9.04 -10.57 -9.19
C VAL A 170 10.16 -9.99 -8.33
N GLU A 171 11.12 -9.30 -8.95
CA GLU A 171 12.19 -8.56 -8.23
C GLU A 171 11.60 -7.44 -7.37
N LYS A 172 10.63 -6.69 -7.89
CA LYS A 172 9.90 -5.66 -7.15
C LYS A 172 9.23 -6.21 -5.89
N VAL A 173 8.51 -7.34 -6.02
CA VAL A 173 7.82 -7.95 -4.88
C VAL A 173 8.82 -8.42 -3.82
N ALA A 174 9.90 -9.10 -4.22
CA ALA A 174 10.95 -9.51 -3.29
C ALA A 174 11.56 -8.32 -2.55
N LYS A 175 11.84 -7.24 -3.27
CA LYS A 175 12.41 -6.00 -2.74
C LYS A 175 11.53 -5.36 -1.66
N VAL A 176 10.24 -5.13 -1.95
CA VAL A 176 9.36 -4.46 -0.99
C VAL A 176 9.06 -5.34 0.23
N ARG A 177 9.00 -6.66 0.06
CA ARG A 177 8.87 -7.61 1.19
C ARG A 177 10.09 -7.56 2.10
N ALA A 178 11.31 -7.64 1.54
CA ALA A 178 12.54 -7.58 2.32
C ALA A 178 12.71 -6.26 3.08
N LEU A 179 12.36 -5.13 2.46
CA LEU A 179 12.35 -3.83 3.13
C LEU A 179 11.36 -3.79 4.29
N ARG A 180 10.15 -4.33 4.10
CA ARG A 180 9.12 -4.36 5.15
C ARG A 180 9.50 -5.27 6.32
N GLU A 181 10.16 -6.40 6.06
CA GLU A 181 10.69 -7.27 7.12
C GLU A 181 11.86 -6.61 7.87
N ALA A 182 12.75 -5.91 7.16
CA ALA A 182 13.87 -5.21 7.76
C ALA A 182 13.43 -4.05 8.68
N PHE A 183 12.38 -3.34 8.30
CA PHE A 183 11.88 -2.11 8.94
C PHE A 183 10.38 -2.21 9.26
N VAL A 184 9.98 -3.24 9.99
CA VAL A 184 8.57 -3.53 10.25
C VAL A 184 7.83 -2.40 10.97
N GLU A 185 8.50 -1.66 11.87
CA GLU A 185 7.91 -0.53 12.58
C GLU A 185 7.55 0.62 11.65
N ASP A 186 8.41 0.91 10.66
CA ASP A 186 8.20 2.00 9.71
C ASP A 186 7.33 1.61 8.52
N LEU A 187 7.46 0.38 8.05
CA LEU A 187 6.89 -0.10 6.80
C LEU A 187 5.76 -1.13 6.97
N GLY A 188 5.51 -1.60 8.19
CA GLY A 188 4.43 -2.54 8.46
C GLY A 188 3.08 -2.03 7.98
N GLY A 189 2.32 -2.87 7.26
CA GLY A 189 1.02 -2.50 6.67
C GLY A 189 1.09 -1.62 5.42
N MET A 190 2.29 -1.33 4.88
CA MET A 190 2.45 -0.64 3.60
C MET A 190 2.65 -1.67 2.49
N TYR A 191 1.62 -1.91 1.70
CA TYR A 191 1.61 -2.88 0.61
C TYR A 191 1.55 -2.19 -0.74
N ASP A 192 2.35 -2.68 -1.68
CA ASP A 192 2.27 -2.29 -3.09
C ASP A 192 1.11 -3.04 -3.79
N ALA A 193 0.60 -2.50 -4.90
CA ALA A 193 -0.50 -3.09 -5.66
C ALA A 193 -0.26 -4.55 -6.09
N ASP A 194 1.00 -4.90 -6.33
CA ASP A 194 1.36 -6.23 -6.80
C ASP A 194 1.52 -7.26 -5.67
N GLU A 195 1.41 -6.81 -4.41
CA GLU A 195 1.41 -7.68 -3.24
C GLU A 195 0.00 -7.97 -2.71
N ILE A 196 -1.00 -7.21 -3.16
CA ILE A 196 -2.39 -7.34 -2.70
C ILE A 196 -3.09 -8.41 -3.53
N ASP A 197 -3.44 -9.53 -2.92
CA ASP A 197 -4.23 -10.56 -3.59
C ASP A 197 -5.70 -10.11 -3.68
N LYS A 198 -6.22 -10.06 -4.91
CA LYS A 198 -7.58 -9.56 -5.20
C LYS A 198 -8.71 -10.34 -4.54
N LYS A 199 -8.44 -11.49 -3.93
CA LYS A 199 -9.45 -12.41 -3.39
C LYS A 199 -9.41 -12.64 -1.87
N GLU A 200 -8.27 -12.59 -1.21
CA GLU A 200 -8.14 -13.01 0.19
C GLU A 200 -7.95 -11.88 1.20
N ASP A 201 -7.25 -10.80 0.85
CA ASP A 201 -6.92 -9.74 1.82
C ASP A 201 -8.12 -8.85 2.21
N LEU A 202 -9.20 -8.88 1.43
CA LEU A 202 -10.44 -8.17 1.74
C LEU A 202 -11.17 -8.68 3.00
N LYS A 203 -10.88 -9.92 3.44
CA LYS A 203 -11.50 -10.50 4.64
C LYS A 203 -10.73 -10.19 5.93
N LYS A 204 -9.42 -9.91 5.83
CA LYS A 204 -8.55 -9.71 7.01
C LYS A 204 -8.56 -8.28 7.55
N THR A 205 -8.79 -7.28 6.71
CA THR A 205 -8.84 -5.86 7.12
C THR A 205 -10.13 -5.47 7.82
N HIS A 206 -11.22 -6.25 7.66
CA HIS A 206 -12.53 -5.95 8.25
C HIS A 206 -12.71 -6.34 9.72
N GLY A 207 -11.79 -7.14 10.28
CA GLY A 207 -11.88 -7.57 11.69
C GLY A 207 -11.48 -6.49 12.70
N SER A 208 -10.53 -5.62 12.34
CA SER A 208 -10.03 -4.55 13.20
C SER A 208 -10.84 -3.26 13.10
N ASP A 209 -11.47 -2.98 11.95
CA ASP A 209 -12.18 -1.71 11.73
C ASP A 209 -13.54 -1.65 12.44
N LYS A 210 -14.21 -2.79 12.66
CA LYS A 210 -15.47 -2.83 13.43
C LYS A 210 -15.28 -2.44 14.89
N ILE A 211 -14.16 -2.82 15.50
CA ILE A 211 -13.89 -2.56 16.92
C ILE A 211 -13.67 -1.06 17.19
N ILE A 212 -13.03 -0.35 16.25
CA ILE A 212 -12.72 1.09 16.42
C ILE A 212 -13.97 1.96 16.22
N VAL A 213 -14.88 1.56 15.32
CA VAL A 213 -16.11 2.33 15.06
C VAL A 213 -17.11 2.17 16.19
N GLU A 214 -17.29 0.96 16.73
CA GLU A 214 -18.18 0.70 17.86
C GLU A 214 -17.74 1.41 19.14
N GLN A 215 -16.43 1.46 19.44
CA GLN A 215 -15.91 2.18 20.61
C GLN A 215 -16.07 3.71 20.52
N ASN A 216 -16.08 4.28 19.32
CA ASN A 216 -16.29 5.71 19.15
C ASN A 216 -17.78 6.10 19.17
N GLU A 217 -18.68 5.21 18.74
CA GLU A 217 -20.13 5.45 18.83
C GLU A 217 -20.64 5.30 20.26
N GLU A 218 -20.12 4.39 21.06
CA GLU A 218 -20.45 4.27 22.48
C GLU A 218 -19.96 5.47 23.29
N LYS A 219 -18.73 5.96 23.06
CA LYS A 219 -18.24 7.18 23.73
C LYS A 219 -19.02 8.44 23.36
N GLN A 220 -19.49 8.58 22.12
CA GLN A 220 -20.33 9.71 21.74
C GLN A 220 -21.75 9.63 22.32
N LYS A 221 -22.27 8.44 22.59
CA LYS A 221 -23.57 8.28 23.27
C LYS A 221 -23.51 8.55 24.77
N GLU A 222 -22.40 8.25 25.42
CA GLU A 222 -22.18 8.58 26.83
C GLU A 222 -21.99 10.10 27.09
N GLU A 223 -21.34 10.83 26.17
CA GLU A 223 -21.20 12.29 26.28
C GLU A 223 -22.47 13.10 26.02
N ILE A 224 -23.48 12.52 25.36
CA ILE A 224 -24.77 13.18 25.08
C ILE A 224 -25.82 12.85 26.17
N GLY A 225 -25.56 11.92 27.06
CA GLY A 225 -26.48 11.39 28.05
C GLY A 225 -26.70 12.20 29.33
N GLU A 226 -25.92 13.25 29.61
CA GLU A 226 -26.04 14.05 30.84
C GLU A 226 -26.26 15.55 30.56
N VAL A 227 -27.42 15.90 30.05
CA VAL A 227 -28.00 17.24 30.27
C VAL A 227 -29.31 17.09 30.98
N ASN A 228 -29.25 17.15 32.28
CA ASN A 228 -30.41 17.11 33.16
C ASN A 228 -31.21 18.44 33.03
N ILE A 229 -32.38 18.40 32.41
CA ILE A 229 -33.34 19.51 32.41
C ILE A 229 -34.22 19.33 33.63
N ASN A 230 -33.77 19.90 34.74
CA ASN A 230 -34.68 20.30 35.85
C ASN A 230 -33.96 21.39 36.63
N GLU A 231 -34.33 22.64 36.32
CA GLU A 231 -34.47 23.77 37.25
C GLU A 231 -34.72 25.02 36.43
N ILE A 232 -36.02 25.37 36.23
CA ILE A 232 -36.69 26.62 36.53
C ILE A 232 -38.16 26.48 36.10
#